data_9787deb07d1e30b49332cc6e746e26ad
#
_entry.id   9787deb07d1e30b49332cc6e746e26ad
#
_cell.length_a   1.000
_cell.length_b   1.000
_cell.length_c   1.000
_cell.angle_alpha   90.00
_cell.angle_beta   90.00
_cell.angle_gamma   90.00
#
_symmetry.space_group_name_H-M   'P 1'
#
loop_
_entity.id
_entity.type
_entity.pdbx_description
1 polymer ?
#
loop_
_entity_poly.entity_id
_entity_poly.type
_entity_poly.pdbx_seq_one_letter_code
_entity_poly.pdbx_strand_id
1 'polypeptide(L)'
;MQTELKQQATGQLQLTPLAPFGVVVTSSTPGADPGEIPLPLLRRWVGAHRVVVLRGFASLPGEGFPAFCSRLGAILEWEFGAVNDLRAQAAARNYLYTSHAVPFHWDGAFVGRVPHYIIFHCDAAPPPGAGGETLFCDTVRLRSLATPDQQARWGQVTVTYTTEKIAHYGGSFTAPLLARHPVSHEPTIRFAEPVDDLNPVRLEIAGLPADEHADLLGELGGLLYGPAVCYAHSWRGGDLLLADNHALLHGRRAYAEHSPRRLRRVNIL
;
A
#
# COMPACT_ATOMS: atom_id res chain seq x y z
N MET A 1 -14.81 -33.45 9.23
CA MET A 1 -14.59 -32.50 10.35
C MET A 1 -13.76 -31.28 9.97
N GLN A 2 -12.46 -31.37 9.57
CA GLN A 2 -11.70 -30.19 9.11
C GLN A 2 -12.22 -29.56 7.81
N THR A 3 -12.74 -30.32 6.87
CA THR A 3 -13.32 -29.83 5.60
C THR A 3 -14.69 -29.16 5.82
N GLU A 4 -15.49 -29.67 6.73
CA GLU A 4 -16.78 -29.12 7.12
C GLU A 4 -16.66 -27.81 7.90
N LEU A 5 -15.66 -27.73 8.83
CA LEU A 5 -15.31 -26.47 9.51
C LEU A 5 -14.81 -25.39 8.55
N LYS A 6 -14.06 -25.77 7.49
CA LYS A 6 -13.65 -24.85 6.44
C LYS A 6 -14.82 -24.36 5.55
N GLN A 7 -15.81 -25.21 5.30
CA GLN A 7 -17.02 -24.84 4.56
C GLN A 7 -17.98 -23.98 5.40
N GLN A 8 -18.09 -24.22 6.71
CA GLN A 8 -18.87 -23.36 7.62
C GLN A 8 -18.27 -21.97 7.77
N ALA A 9 -16.93 -21.84 7.87
CA ALA A 9 -16.26 -20.55 7.97
C ALA A 9 -16.46 -19.67 6.70
N THR A 10 -16.51 -20.30 5.51
CA THR A 10 -16.73 -19.56 4.25
C THR A 10 -18.19 -19.16 4.02
N GLY A 11 -19.17 -19.90 4.56
CA GLY A 11 -20.61 -19.58 4.48
C GLY A 11 -21.00 -18.34 5.32
N GLN A 12 -20.14 -17.88 6.21
CA GLN A 12 -20.37 -16.72 7.08
C GLN A 12 -19.73 -15.43 6.56
N LEU A 13 -18.92 -15.48 5.49
CA LEU A 13 -18.19 -14.33 4.95
C LEU A 13 -18.83 -13.80 3.69
N GLN A 14 -19.11 -12.51 3.67
CA GLN A 14 -19.63 -11.79 2.49
C GLN A 14 -18.52 -10.95 1.89
N LEU A 15 -18.37 -11.04 0.56
CA LEU A 15 -17.43 -10.26 -0.23
C LEU A 15 -18.18 -9.19 -1.02
N THR A 16 -17.83 -7.91 -0.79
CA THR A 16 -18.39 -6.77 -1.51
C THR A 16 -17.29 -6.12 -2.35
N PRO A 17 -17.39 -6.12 -3.69
CA PRO A 17 -16.39 -5.48 -4.54
C PRO A 17 -16.24 -3.99 -4.26
N LEU A 18 -15.01 -3.49 -4.39
CA LEU A 18 -14.65 -2.08 -4.38
C LEU A 18 -14.36 -1.60 -5.80
N ALA A 19 -14.64 -0.35 -6.09
CA ALA A 19 -14.30 0.26 -7.38
C ALA A 19 -13.09 1.19 -7.22
N PRO A 20 -12.14 1.15 -8.18
CA PRO A 20 -12.09 0.34 -9.40
C PRO A 20 -11.57 -1.09 -9.17
N PHE A 21 -11.02 -1.41 -8.02
CA PHE A 21 -10.55 -2.74 -7.62
C PHE A 21 -10.58 -2.88 -6.09
N GLY A 22 -10.37 -4.10 -5.60
CA GLY A 22 -10.39 -4.43 -4.18
C GLY A 22 -11.68 -5.11 -3.75
N VAL A 23 -11.72 -5.53 -2.49
CA VAL A 23 -12.87 -6.19 -1.88
C VAL A 23 -12.96 -5.87 -0.39
N VAL A 24 -14.18 -5.65 0.10
CA VAL A 24 -14.49 -5.65 1.53
C VAL A 24 -15.02 -7.03 1.89
N VAL A 25 -14.46 -7.60 2.93
CA VAL A 25 -14.93 -8.86 3.54
C VAL A 25 -15.57 -8.52 4.87
N THR A 26 -16.81 -8.96 5.07
CA THR A 26 -17.54 -8.87 6.33
C THR A 26 -17.92 -10.25 6.80
N SER A 27 -18.12 -10.42 8.12
CA SER A 27 -18.67 -11.63 8.71
C SER A 27 -20.15 -11.44 9.07
N SER A 28 -20.95 -12.48 8.95
CA SER A 28 -22.32 -12.49 9.48
C SER A 28 -22.32 -12.46 11.02
N THR A 29 -21.20 -12.83 11.65
CA THR A 29 -20.99 -12.74 13.12
C THR A 29 -20.24 -11.44 13.42
N PRO A 30 -20.88 -10.45 14.08
CA PRO A 30 -20.22 -9.23 14.50
C PRO A 30 -19.04 -9.51 15.42
N GLY A 31 -17.90 -8.86 15.18
CA GLY A 31 -16.70 -9.05 15.98
C GLY A 31 -16.05 -10.44 15.87
N ALA A 32 -16.31 -11.19 14.80
CA ALA A 32 -15.60 -12.43 14.51
C ALA A 32 -14.09 -12.22 14.52
N ASP A 33 -13.32 -13.19 15.02
CA ASP A 33 -11.87 -13.11 15.03
C ASP A 33 -11.33 -13.19 13.57
N PRO A 34 -10.62 -12.16 13.05
CA PRO A 34 -10.00 -12.24 11.74
C PRO A 34 -8.93 -13.35 11.68
N GLY A 35 -8.42 -13.79 12.84
CA GLY A 35 -7.51 -14.93 12.97
C GLY A 35 -8.10 -16.27 12.54
N GLU A 36 -9.41 -16.42 12.51
CA GLU A 36 -10.08 -17.65 12.06
C GLU A 36 -10.15 -17.76 10.53
N ILE A 37 -9.91 -16.66 9.79
CA ILE A 37 -9.90 -16.71 8.32
C ILE A 37 -8.70 -17.56 7.86
N PRO A 38 -8.92 -18.60 7.02
CA PRO A 38 -7.84 -19.43 6.52
C PRO A 38 -6.83 -18.63 5.70
N LEU A 39 -5.53 -18.76 6.00
CA LEU A 39 -4.44 -18.04 5.29
C LEU A 39 -4.46 -18.24 3.76
N PRO A 40 -4.67 -19.46 3.24
CA PRO A 40 -4.76 -19.63 1.78
C PRO A 40 -5.87 -18.80 1.16
N LEU A 41 -6.96 -18.56 1.91
CA LEU A 41 -8.08 -17.74 1.45
C LEU A 41 -7.71 -16.25 1.42
N LEU A 42 -7.08 -15.74 2.48
CA LEU A 42 -6.56 -14.37 2.52
C LEU A 42 -5.58 -14.10 1.38
N ARG A 43 -4.59 -14.98 1.19
CA ARG A 43 -3.60 -14.86 0.10
C ARG A 43 -4.26 -14.88 -1.27
N ARG A 44 -5.24 -15.77 -1.48
CA ARG A 44 -6.01 -15.84 -2.74
C ARG A 44 -6.78 -14.54 -2.98
N TRP A 45 -7.41 -13.96 -1.96
CA TRP A 45 -8.14 -12.70 -2.11
C TRP A 45 -7.21 -11.53 -2.41
N VAL A 46 -6.07 -11.41 -1.72
CA VAL A 46 -5.10 -10.34 -2.02
C VAL A 46 -4.56 -10.48 -3.44
N GLY A 47 -4.19 -11.70 -3.87
CA GLY A 47 -3.74 -11.94 -5.24
C GLY A 47 -4.81 -11.63 -6.31
N ALA A 48 -6.09 -11.90 -6.02
CA ALA A 48 -7.19 -11.67 -6.96
C ALA A 48 -7.68 -10.20 -6.97
N HIS A 49 -7.67 -9.52 -5.83
CA HIS A 49 -8.29 -8.21 -5.66
C HIS A 49 -7.31 -7.09 -5.36
N ARG A 50 -6.02 -7.37 -5.12
CA ARG A 50 -4.94 -6.42 -4.76
C ARG A 50 -5.10 -5.78 -3.38
N VAL A 51 -6.32 -5.35 -3.03
CA VAL A 51 -6.70 -4.79 -1.72
C VAL A 51 -7.82 -5.61 -1.12
N VAL A 52 -7.65 -6.04 0.13
CA VAL A 52 -8.67 -6.74 0.92
C VAL A 52 -8.88 -5.97 2.21
N VAL A 53 -10.11 -5.57 2.49
CA VAL A 53 -10.50 -4.89 3.73
C VAL A 53 -11.35 -5.84 4.56
N LEU A 54 -10.86 -6.25 5.71
CA LEU A 54 -11.65 -6.98 6.70
C LEU A 54 -12.35 -5.94 7.59
N ARG A 55 -13.67 -5.90 7.55
CA ARG A 55 -14.49 -4.88 8.22
C ARG A 55 -15.51 -5.52 9.17
N GLY A 56 -15.63 -4.93 10.37
CA GLY A 56 -16.57 -5.43 11.38
C GLY A 56 -16.07 -6.68 12.13
N PHE A 57 -14.81 -7.04 11.97
CA PHE A 57 -14.14 -8.06 12.77
C PHE A 57 -13.69 -7.52 14.12
N ALA A 58 -13.27 -8.42 15.01
CA ALA A 58 -12.67 -8.04 16.28
C ALA A 58 -11.45 -7.15 16.09
N SER A 59 -11.31 -6.13 16.91
CA SER A 59 -10.12 -5.28 16.93
C SER A 59 -8.90 -6.09 17.39
N LEU A 60 -7.73 -5.72 16.86
CA LEU A 60 -6.45 -6.35 17.19
C LEU A 60 -5.57 -5.38 18.00
N PRO A 61 -5.85 -5.15 19.31
CA PRO A 61 -5.06 -4.22 20.13
C PRO A 61 -3.67 -4.78 20.43
N GLY A 62 -2.72 -3.90 20.73
CA GLY A 62 -1.38 -4.25 21.17
C GLY A 62 -0.72 -5.30 20.28
N GLU A 63 -0.24 -6.37 20.88
CA GLU A 63 0.44 -7.49 20.23
C GLU A 63 -0.48 -8.36 19.34
N GLY A 64 -1.79 -8.24 19.46
CA GLY A 64 -2.73 -8.97 18.60
C GLY A 64 -2.56 -8.63 17.12
N PHE A 65 -2.23 -7.39 16.78
CA PHE A 65 -2.02 -6.98 15.39
C PHE A 65 -0.75 -7.58 14.77
N PRO A 66 0.47 -7.45 15.34
CA PRO A 66 1.64 -8.12 14.80
C PRO A 66 1.53 -9.64 14.81
N ALA A 67 0.87 -10.23 15.82
CA ALA A 67 0.60 -11.68 15.86
C ALA A 67 -0.31 -12.15 14.72
N PHE A 68 -1.35 -11.38 14.38
CA PHE A 68 -2.13 -11.64 13.16
C PHE A 68 -1.27 -11.56 11.90
N CYS A 69 -0.46 -10.50 11.78
CA CYS A 69 0.38 -10.25 10.60
C CYS A 69 1.42 -11.35 10.39
N SER A 70 2.07 -11.85 11.45
CA SER A 70 3.09 -12.91 11.38
C SER A 70 2.58 -14.24 10.80
N ARG A 71 1.27 -14.47 10.80
CA ARG A 71 0.66 -15.63 10.12
C ARG A 71 0.83 -15.60 8.61
N LEU A 72 0.95 -14.39 8.00
CA LEU A 72 1.08 -14.23 6.55
C LEU A 72 2.52 -14.39 6.06
N GLY A 73 3.51 -14.24 6.94
CA GLY A 73 4.93 -14.37 6.61
C GLY A 73 5.82 -13.73 7.66
N ALA A 74 7.11 -13.67 7.37
CA ALA A 74 8.06 -12.98 8.22
C ALA A 74 7.80 -11.46 8.19
N ILE A 75 7.77 -10.84 9.37
CA ILE A 75 7.64 -9.38 9.46
C ILE A 75 8.96 -8.74 9.08
N LEU A 76 8.92 -7.69 8.25
CA LEU A 76 10.07 -6.84 8.00
C LEU A 76 10.28 -5.93 9.21
N GLU A 77 11.35 -6.17 9.93
CA GLU A 77 11.77 -5.36 11.07
C GLU A 77 12.45 -4.07 10.58
N TRP A 78 11.98 -2.93 11.09
CA TRP A 78 12.54 -1.62 10.88
C TRP A 78 13.30 -1.15 12.13
N GLU A 79 14.01 -0.05 12.05
CA GLU A 79 14.69 0.55 13.23
C GLU A 79 13.71 0.93 14.36
N PHE A 80 12.45 1.18 14.03
CA PHE A 80 11.37 1.42 15.01
C PHE A 80 10.67 0.13 15.48
N GLY A 81 11.10 -1.04 15.04
CA GLY A 81 10.49 -2.35 15.29
C GLY A 81 9.55 -2.81 14.18
N ALA A 82 8.68 -3.77 14.52
CA ALA A 82 7.77 -4.43 13.60
C ALA A 82 6.57 -3.57 13.16
N VAL A 83 6.10 -2.68 14.04
CA VAL A 83 4.86 -1.92 13.86
C VAL A 83 5.14 -0.43 13.71
N ASN A 84 4.73 0.15 12.59
CA ASN A 84 4.78 1.60 12.37
C ASN A 84 3.48 2.27 12.81
N ASP A 85 3.56 3.21 13.76
CA ASP A 85 2.42 4.03 14.22
C ASP A 85 2.29 5.29 13.33
N LEU A 86 1.36 5.25 12.41
CA LEU A 86 1.12 6.31 11.42
C LEU A 86 0.10 7.32 11.95
N ARG A 87 0.59 8.34 12.61
CA ARG A 87 -0.16 9.51 13.10
C ARG A 87 0.63 10.78 12.89
N ALA A 88 -0.04 11.93 12.82
CA ALA A 88 0.64 13.22 12.81
C ALA A 88 1.41 13.44 14.13
N GLN A 89 2.62 13.97 14.01
CA GLN A 89 3.51 14.29 15.13
C GLN A 89 3.81 15.79 15.11
N ALA A 90 3.80 16.42 16.27
CA ALA A 90 4.01 17.88 16.39
C ALA A 90 5.39 18.35 15.88
N ALA A 91 6.41 17.48 15.97
CA ALA A 91 7.76 17.76 15.52
C ALA A 91 8.22 16.73 14.47
N ALA A 92 7.37 16.46 13.48
CA ALA A 92 7.69 15.53 12.42
C ALA A 92 8.94 15.98 11.64
N ARG A 93 9.88 15.07 11.42
CA ARG A 93 11.07 15.27 10.59
C ARG A 93 10.97 14.55 9.24
N ASN A 94 9.87 13.85 9.02
CA ASN A 94 9.58 13.11 7.80
C ASN A 94 8.10 13.32 7.43
N TYR A 95 7.82 13.51 6.14
CA TYR A 95 6.48 13.75 5.61
C TYR A 95 5.46 12.65 5.95
N LEU A 96 5.91 11.42 6.19
CA LEU A 96 5.03 10.30 6.59
C LEU A 96 4.28 10.58 7.90
N TYR A 97 4.89 11.36 8.81
CA TYR A 97 4.36 11.67 10.13
C TYR A 97 3.74 13.07 10.23
N THR A 98 3.44 13.68 9.09
CA THR A 98 2.66 14.94 9.00
C THR A 98 1.21 14.65 8.63
N SER A 99 0.38 15.70 8.62
CA SER A 99 -0.97 15.68 8.03
C SER A 99 -0.99 15.93 6.52
N HIS A 100 0.16 16.21 5.90
CA HIS A 100 0.30 16.46 4.47
C HIS A 100 -0.01 15.21 3.63
N ALA A 101 -0.17 15.40 2.32
CA ALA A 101 -0.27 14.29 1.40
C ALA A 101 1.04 13.48 1.38
N VAL A 102 0.92 12.18 1.14
CA VAL A 102 2.05 11.30 0.85
C VAL A 102 1.90 10.84 -0.59
N PRO A 103 2.82 11.21 -1.49
CA PRO A 103 2.78 10.82 -2.88
C PRO A 103 2.88 9.30 -3.07
N PHE A 104 2.53 8.81 -4.26
CA PHE A 104 2.61 7.39 -4.57
C PHE A 104 4.04 6.86 -4.47
N HIS A 105 4.20 5.74 -3.78
CA HIS A 105 5.44 4.99 -3.58
C HIS A 105 5.14 3.51 -3.28
N TRP A 106 6.17 2.69 -3.17
CA TRP A 106 6.09 1.35 -2.61
C TRP A 106 7.02 1.21 -1.41
N ASP A 107 6.69 0.34 -0.48
CA ASP A 107 7.53 0.09 0.68
C ASP A 107 8.71 -0.83 0.35
N GLY A 108 9.84 -0.60 1.02
CA GLY A 108 11.03 -1.47 0.99
C GLY A 108 12.13 -1.05 0.02
N ALA A 109 11.93 0.01 -0.79
CA ALA A 109 12.91 0.49 -1.77
C ALA A 109 14.28 0.75 -1.15
N PHE A 110 14.36 1.62 -0.16
CA PHE A 110 15.62 2.06 0.45
C PHE A 110 16.26 1.04 1.42
N VAL A 111 15.60 -0.06 1.72
CA VAL A 111 16.14 -1.14 2.58
C VAL A 111 16.50 -2.40 1.80
N GLY A 112 16.36 -2.38 0.47
CA GLY A 112 16.72 -3.49 -0.42
C GLY A 112 15.88 -4.75 -0.25
N ARG A 113 14.76 -4.67 0.49
CA ARG A 113 13.85 -5.80 0.75
C ARG A 113 12.41 -5.32 0.57
N VAL A 114 11.81 -5.66 -0.56
CA VAL A 114 10.44 -5.29 -0.88
C VAL A 114 9.49 -6.29 -0.22
N PRO A 115 8.66 -5.87 0.75
CA PRO A 115 7.68 -6.76 1.37
C PRO A 115 6.60 -7.19 0.37
N HIS A 116 6.05 -8.38 0.54
CA HIS A 116 4.92 -8.88 -0.25
C HIS A 116 3.64 -8.13 0.08
N TYR A 117 3.36 -8.00 1.39
CA TYR A 117 2.13 -7.37 1.85
C TYR A 117 2.42 -6.17 2.74
N ILE A 118 1.59 -5.16 2.58
CA ILE A 118 1.43 -4.08 3.55
C ILE A 118 0.10 -4.32 4.25
N ILE A 119 0.13 -4.36 5.59
CA ILE A 119 -1.06 -4.58 6.39
C ILE A 119 -1.26 -3.36 7.28
N PHE A 120 -2.47 -2.79 7.23
CA PHE A 120 -2.87 -1.66 8.04
C PHE A 120 -3.99 -2.06 9.00
N HIS A 121 -3.95 -1.53 10.22
CA HIS A 121 -5.07 -1.56 11.15
C HIS A 121 -5.45 -0.13 11.52
N CYS A 122 -6.74 0.18 11.45
CA CYS A 122 -7.27 1.50 11.78
C CYS A 122 -7.66 1.56 13.25
N ASP A 123 -6.81 2.17 14.08
CA ASP A 123 -7.11 2.39 15.51
C ASP A 123 -8.09 3.57 15.69
N ALA A 124 -7.92 4.63 14.89
CA ALA A 124 -8.85 5.77 14.87
C ALA A 124 -8.97 6.31 13.43
N ALA A 125 -10.20 6.39 12.95
CA ALA A 125 -10.49 6.93 11.63
C ALA A 125 -10.63 8.46 11.68
N PRO A 126 -10.28 9.18 10.60
CA PRO A 126 -10.64 10.60 10.47
C PRO A 126 -12.16 10.72 10.35
N PRO A 127 -12.73 11.86 10.75
CA PRO A 127 -14.14 12.16 10.46
C PRO A 127 -14.43 12.10 8.95
N PRO A 128 -15.65 11.74 8.54
CA PRO A 128 -16.04 11.76 7.13
C PRO A 128 -15.75 13.10 6.47
N GLY A 129 -15.08 13.08 5.30
CA GLY A 129 -14.72 14.29 4.56
C GLY A 129 -13.50 15.05 5.08
N ALA A 130 -12.85 14.59 6.16
CA ALA A 130 -11.64 15.24 6.70
C ALA A 130 -10.35 14.85 5.95
N GLY A 131 -10.42 14.06 4.90
CA GLY A 131 -9.26 13.54 4.18
C GLY A 131 -8.60 12.34 4.87
N GLY A 132 -7.35 12.08 4.53
CA GLY A 132 -6.55 10.99 5.13
C GLY A 132 -6.82 9.60 4.54
N GLU A 133 -7.52 9.53 3.42
CA GLU A 133 -7.68 8.30 2.66
C GLU A 133 -6.31 7.76 2.26
N THR A 134 -6.12 6.46 2.38
CA THR A 134 -4.98 5.79 1.75
C THR A 134 -5.32 5.51 0.30
N LEU A 135 -4.44 5.96 -0.59
CA LEU A 135 -4.56 5.76 -2.03
C LEU A 135 -3.80 4.49 -2.42
N PHE A 136 -4.39 3.73 -3.34
CA PHE A 136 -3.74 2.57 -3.96
C PHE A 136 -3.88 2.69 -5.47
N CYS A 137 -2.78 2.54 -6.21
CA CYS A 137 -2.78 2.47 -7.67
C CYS A 137 -2.44 1.03 -8.10
N ASP A 138 -3.34 0.37 -8.83
CA ASP A 138 -3.08 -0.93 -9.45
C ASP A 138 -2.20 -0.75 -10.67
N THR A 139 -0.91 -1.03 -10.51
CA THR A 139 0.10 -0.85 -11.55
C THR A 139 0.04 -1.92 -12.64
N VAL A 140 -0.49 -3.10 -12.35
CA VAL A 140 -0.75 -4.15 -13.35
C VAL A 140 -1.82 -3.65 -14.31
N ARG A 141 -2.92 -3.14 -13.76
CA ARG A 141 -4.02 -2.57 -14.54
C ARG A 141 -3.56 -1.31 -15.30
N LEU A 142 -2.83 -0.40 -14.66
CA LEU A 142 -2.27 0.77 -15.31
C LEU A 142 -1.42 0.36 -16.52
N ARG A 143 -0.51 -0.61 -16.32
CA ARG A 143 0.33 -1.15 -17.39
C ARG A 143 -0.50 -1.75 -18.54
N SER A 144 -1.62 -2.42 -18.26
CA SER A 144 -2.49 -3.01 -19.28
C SER A 144 -3.28 -1.98 -20.09
N LEU A 145 -3.51 -0.79 -19.53
CA LEU A 145 -4.21 0.32 -20.21
C LEU A 145 -3.26 1.22 -21.00
N ALA A 146 -1.95 1.11 -20.79
CA ALA A 146 -0.95 1.89 -21.49
C ALA A 146 -0.84 1.49 -22.95
N THR A 147 -0.60 2.48 -23.83
CA THR A 147 -0.36 2.24 -25.25
C THR A 147 0.93 1.47 -25.50
N PRO A 148 1.08 0.81 -26.66
CA PRO A 148 2.34 0.15 -27.03
C PRO A 148 3.56 1.08 -26.97
N ASP A 149 3.41 2.34 -27.41
CA ASP A 149 4.47 3.34 -27.38
C ASP A 149 4.87 3.72 -25.95
N GLN A 150 3.89 3.95 -25.06
CA GLN A 150 4.16 4.17 -23.64
C GLN A 150 4.91 2.98 -23.04
N GLN A 151 4.47 1.77 -23.33
CA GLN A 151 5.09 0.54 -22.81
C GLN A 151 6.53 0.39 -23.30
N ALA A 152 6.80 0.67 -24.58
CA ALA A 152 8.14 0.63 -25.15
C ALA A 152 9.04 1.69 -24.53
N ARG A 153 8.54 2.92 -24.37
CA ARG A 153 9.24 4.03 -23.74
C ARG A 153 9.55 3.73 -22.28
N TRP A 154 8.57 3.28 -21.47
CA TRP A 154 8.77 2.93 -20.07
C TRP A 154 9.73 1.75 -19.87
N GLY A 155 9.80 0.83 -20.86
CA GLY A 155 10.72 -0.30 -20.83
C GLY A 155 12.21 0.07 -20.88
N GLN A 156 12.53 1.28 -21.30
CA GLN A 156 13.89 1.81 -21.35
C GLN A 156 14.29 2.55 -20.06
N VAL A 157 13.29 2.92 -19.25
CA VAL A 157 13.48 3.82 -18.10
C VAL A 157 13.99 3.07 -16.89
N THR A 158 15.02 3.64 -16.27
CA THR A 158 15.51 3.31 -14.95
C THR A 158 15.52 4.57 -14.11
N VAL A 159 15.06 4.49 -12.86
CA VAL A 159 14.99 5.63 -11.95
C VAL A 159 15.87 5.37 -10.73
N THR A 160 16.74 6.31 -10.41
CA THR A 160 17.51 6.35 -9.16
C THR A 160 16.83 7.30 -8.19
N TYR A 161 16.48 6.80 -7.02
CA TYR A 161 15.88 7.55 -5.93
C TYR A 161 16.94 7.84 -4.88
N THR A 162 17.02 9.08 -4.39
CA THR A 162 17.97 9.49 -3.35
C THR A 162 17.25 10.30 -2.29
N THR A 163 17.48 9.96 -1.03
CA THR A 163 17.00 10.72 0.13
C THR A 163 17.99 10.64 1.28
N GLU A 164 18.01 11.67 2.14
CA GLU A 164 18.80 11.64 3.37
C GLU A 164 18.19 10.66 4.38
N LYS A 165 19.05 9.98 5.14
CA LYS A 165 18.59 9.12 6.24
C LYS A 165 18.22 9.97 7.46
N ILE A 166 16.99 10.46 7.50
CA ILE A 166 16.45 11.23 8.63
C ILE A 166 15.59 10.36 9.55
N ALA A 167 14.94 9.34 8.96
CA ALA A 167 14.09 8.39 9.68
C ALA A 167 14.66 6.96 9.54
N HIS A 168 13.79 5.98 9.38
CA HIS A 168 14.12 4.56 9.27
C HIS A 168 14.56 4.12 7.86
N TYR A 169 14.67 5.05 6.91
CA TYR A 169 15.11 4.78 5.53
C TYR A 169 15.97 5.93 5.02
N GLY A 170 16.72 5.70 3.95
CA GLY A 170 17.53 6.69 3.27
C GLY A 170 18.65 6.05 2.44
N GLY A 171 19.44 6.90 1.78
CA GLY A 171 20.47 6.48 0.84
C GLY A 171 20.03 6.59 -0.60
N SER A 172 20.55 5.72 -1.47
CA SER A 172 20.24 5.68 -2.89
C SER A 172 19.76 4.30 -3.30
N PHE A 173 18.76 4.25 -4.18
CA PHE A 173 18.21 3.02 -4.72
C PHE A 173 17.84 3.20 -6.18
N THR A 174 18.19 2.24 -7.04
CA THR A 174 17.92 2.27 -8.47
C THR A 174 17.01 1.12 -8.87
N ALA A 175 15.95 1.40 -9.62
CA ALA A 175 15.03 0.39 -10.13
C ALA A 175 14.61 0.68 -11.59
N PRO A 176 14.38 -0.35 -12.40
CA PRO A 176 13.67 -0.18 -13.67
C PRO A 176 12.23 0.26 -13.40
N LEU A 177 11.68 1.11 -14.26
CA LEU A 177 10.29 1.56 -14.18
C LEU A 177 9.32 0.38 -14.38
N LEU A 178 9.62 -0.53 -15.29
CA LEU A 178 8.87 -1.76 -15.49
C LEU A 178 9.51 -2.93 -14.74
N ALA A 179 8.72 -3.63 -13.96
CA ALA A 179 9.12 -4.81 -13.21
C ALA A 179 8.15 -5.97 -13.44
N ARG A 180 8.41 -7.09 -12.81
CA ARG A 180 7.48 -8.23 -12.76
C ARG A 180 7.14 -8.55 -11.32
N HIS A 181 5.87 -8.86 -11.11
CA HIS A 181 5.41 -9.38 -9.82
C HIS A 181 6.10 -10.73 -9.53
N PRO A 182 6.71 -10.94 -8.35
CA PRO A 182 7.54 -12.12 -8.09
C PRO A 182 6.77 -13.45 -8.07
N VAL A 183 5.45 -13.39 -7.81
CA VAL A 183 4.61 -14.60 -7.72
C VAL A 183 3.74 -14.78 -8.97
N SER A 184 2.99 -13.75 -9.38
CA SER A 184 2.10 -13.86 -10.54
C SER A 184 2.80 -13.66 -11.88
N HIS A 185 4.03 -13.12 -11.87
CA HIS A 185 4.81 -12.72 -13.05
C HIS A 185 4.16 -11.66 -13.94
N GLU A 186 3.06 -11.08 -13.50
CA GLU A 186 2.41 -9.97 -14.19
C GLU A 186 3.33 -8.75 -14.27
N PRO A 187 3.34 -8.02 -15.40
CA PRO A 187 4.11 -6.80 -15.50
C PRO A 187 3.53 -5.71 -14.59
N THR A 188 4.39 -5.03 -13.85
CA THR A 188 4.05 -3.97 -12.89
C THR A 188 4.86 -2.71 -13.18
N ILE A 189 4.44 -1.57 -12.63
CA ILE A 189 5.19 -0.32 -12.65
C ILE A 189 5.76 -0.09 -11.24
N ARG A 190 7.07 0.20 -11.18
CA ARG A 190 7.81 0.58 -9.97
C ARG A 190 8.19 2.04 -10.07
N PHE A 191 7.37 2.89 -9.48
CA PHE A 191 7.58 4.34 -9.50
C PHE A 191 7.24 4.94 -8.12
N ALA A 192 8.10 5.84 -7.64
CA ALA A 192 7.77 6.71 -6.54
C ALA A 192 7.83 8.16 -7.03
N GLU A 193 6.81 8.94 -6.70
CA GLU A 193 6.79 10.35 -7.04
C GLU A 193 7.86 11.10 -6.23
N PRO A 194 8.44 12.19 -6.77
CA PRO A 194 9.35 13.03 -6.02
C PRO A 194 8.65 13.67 -4.81
N VAL A 195 9.41 13.94 -3.78
CA VAL A 195 8.94 14.62 -2.56
C VAL A 195 9.84 15.82 -2.30
N ASP A 196 9.25 17.00 -2.22
CA ASP A 196 9.95 18.27 -1.92
C ASP A 196 9.70 18.77 -0.48
N ASP A 197 8.90 18.02 0.29
CA ASP A 197 8.58 18.31 1.71
C ASP A 197 9.69 17.78 2.64
N LEU A 198 9.40 17.68 3.92
CA LEU A 198 10.30 17.10 4.94
C LEU A 198 10.87 15.75 4.47
N ASN A 199 12.18 15.62 4.51
CA ASN A 199 12.91 14.46 4.00
C ASN A 199 12.70 14.24 2.49
N PRO A 200 13.17 15.16 1.62
CA PRO A 200 12.94 15.10 0.17
C PRO A 200 13.42 13.80 -0.48
N VAL A 201 12.66 13.32 -1.45
CA VAL A 201 13.06 12.20 -2.32
C VAL A 201 13.31 12.74 -3.72
N ARG A 202 14.56 12.69 -4.17
CA ARG A 202 14.99 13.14 -5.51
C ARG A 202 15.07 11.97 -6.46
N LEU A 203 14.76 12.25 -7.72
CA LEU A 203 14.77 11.27 -8.80
C LEU A 203 15.78 11.66 -9.87
N GLU A 204 16.55 10.67 -10.32
CA GLU A 204 17.39 10.75 -11.52
C GLU A 204 16.90 9.69 -12.51
N ILE A 205 16.55 10.12 -13.73
CA ILE A 205 15.98 9.27 -14.79
C ILE A 205 17.08 8.93 -15.77
N ALA A 206 17.21 7.67 -16.14
CA ALA A 206 18.08 7.17 -17.19
C ALA A 206 17.25 6.40 -18.23
N GLY A 207 17.80 6.29 -19.46
CA GLY A 207 17.17 5.56 -20.56
C GLY A 207 16.29 6.43 -21.49
N LEU A 208 16.13 7.74 -21.15
CA LEU A 208 15.49 8.74 -22.01
C LEU A 208 16.35 10.01 -22.12
N PRO A 209 16.19 10.81 -23.19
CA PRO A 209 16.75 12.16 -23.28
C PRO A 209 16.28 13.06 -22.14
N ALA A 210 17.13 13.98 -21.68
CA ALA A 210 16.86 14.80 -20.50
C ALA A 210 15.63 15.73 -20.68
N ASP A 211 15.37 16.18 -21.90
CA ASP A 211 14.21 17.01 -22.25
C ASP A 211 12.88 16.26 -22.19
N GLU A 212 12.90 14.92 -22.18
CA GLU A 212 11.71 14.09 -22.03
C GLU A 212 11.37 13.74 -20.57
N HIS A 213 12.26 14.05 -19.59
CA HIS A 213 12.06 13.63 -18.20
C HIS A 213 10.83 14.29 -17.57
N ALA A 214 10.63 15.59 -17.80
CA ALA A 214 9.47 16.31 -17.27
C ALA A 214 8.15 15.76 -17.83
N ASP A 215 8.11 15.43 -19.11
CA ASP A 215 6.94 14.84 -19.77
C ASP A 215 6.62 13.45 -19.20
N LEU A 216 7.64 12.61 -18.98
CA LEU A 216 7.45 11.30 -18.33
C LEU A 216 6.86 11.44 -16.92
N LEU A 217 7.41 12.35 -16.09
CA LEU A 217 6.92 12.56 -14.73
C LEU A 217 5.48 13.09 -14.72
N GLY A 218 5.16 14.04 -15.60
CA GLY A 218 3.81 14.56 -15.77
C GLY A 218 2.82 13.51 -16.25
N GLU A 219 3.22 12.68 -17.21
CA GLU A 219 2.44 11.54 -17.72
C GLU A 219 2.13 10.53 -16.61
N LEU A 220 3.16 10.04 -15.91
CA LEU A 220 2.98 9.07 -14.83
C LEU A 220 2.12 9.66 -13.70
N GLY A 221 2.40 10.90 -13.27
CA GLY A 221 1.61 11.59 -12.25
C GLY A 221 0.13 11.66 -12.62
N GLY A 222 -0.20 11.99 -13.86
CA GLY A 222 -1.59 12.02 -14.35
C GLY A 222 -2.25 10.64 -14.35
N LEU A 223 -1.52 9.61 -14.78
CA LEU A 223 -2.04 8.24 -14.91
C LEU A 223 -2.27 7.55 -13.56
N LEU A 224 -1.38 7.76 -12.59
CA LEU A 224 -1.45 7.11 -11.26
C LEU A 224 -2.73 7.44 -10.50
N TYR A 225 -3.27 8.65 -10.65
CA TYR A 225 -4.50 9.10 -10.00
C TYR A 225 -5.76 8.86 -10.84
N GLY A 226 -5.62 8.23 -11.99
CA GLY A 226 -6.74 7.94 -12.89
C GLY A 226 -7.83 7.07 -12.22
N PRO A 227 -9.13 7.37 -12.42
CA PRO A 227 -10.22 6.67 -11.73
C PRO A 227 -10.34 5.18 -12.09
N ALA A 228 -9.72 4.76 -13.18
CA ALA A 228 -9.69 3.35 -13.59
C ALA A 228 -8.67 2.51 -12.79
N VAL A 229 -7.66 3.14 -12.20
CA VAL A 229 -6.51 2.46 -11.56
C VAL A 229 -6.26 2.90 -10.12
N CYS A 230 -6.88 3.99 -9.65
CA CYS A 230 -6.68 4.53 -8.31
C CYS A 230 -7.90 4.28 -7.43
N TYR A 231 -7.69 3.57 -6.33
CA TYR A 231 -8.67 3.35 -5.26
C TYR A 231 -8.29 4.20 -4.04
N ALA A 232 -9.24 4.97 -3.51
CA ALA A 232 -9.09 5.76 -2.30
C ALA A 232 -9.85 5.10 -1.15
N HIS A 233 -9.13 4.55 -0.17
CA HIS A 233 -9.72 3.89 0.98
C HIS A 233 -10.08 4.90 2.09
N SER A 234 -11.37 5.12 2.29
CA SER A 234 -11.90 5.86 3.44
C SER A 234 -11.98 4.95 4.65
N TRP A 235 -11.16 5.25 5.65
CA TRP A 235 -11.00 4.43 6.84
C TRP A 235 -12.25 4.42 7.74
N ARG A 236 -12.51 3.27 8.34
CA ARG A 236 -13.40 3.12 9.51
C ARG A 236 -12.62 2.51 10.66
N GLY A 237 -12.95 2.90 11.89
CA GLY A 237 -12.32 2.32 13.08
C GLY A 237 -12.46 0.79 13.07
N GLY A 238 -11.37 0.08 13.31
CA GLY A 238 -11.29 -1.37 13.27
C GLY A 238 -11.09 -1.99 11.88
N ASP A 239 -11.04 -1.21 10.78
CA ASP A 239 -10.67 -1.76 9.47
C ASP A 239 -9.27 -2.37 9.52
N LEU A 240 -9.16 -3.61 9.04
CA LEU A 240 -7.90 -4.30 8.81
C LEU A 240 -7.73 -4.48 7.30
N LEU A 241 -6.74 -3.79 6.71
CA LEU A 241 -6.53 -3.77 5.27
C LEU A 241 -5.22 -4.47 4.90
N LEU A 242 -5.31 -5.40 3.96
CA LEU A 242 -4.17 -6.10 3.36
C LEU A 242 -4.01 -5.63 1.92
N ALA A 243 -2.79 -5.24 1.53
CA ALA A 243 -2.47 -4.75 0.20
C ALA A 243 -1.24 -5.49 -0.38
N ASP A 244 -1.29 -5.80 -1.67
CA ASP A 244 -0.18 -6.38 -2.43
C ASP A 244 0.82 -5.29 -2.80
N ASN A 245 1.95 -5.22 -2.11
CA ASN A 245 2.97 -4.19 -2.33
C ASN A 245 3.79 -4.38 -3.63
N HIS A 246 3.69 -5.53 -4.28
CA HIS A 246 4.33 -5.76 -5.58
C HIS A 246 3.46 -5.30 -6.75
N ALA A 247 2.16 -5.38 -6.64
CA ALA A 247 1.22 -4.95 -7.67
C ALA A 247 0.78 -3.49 -7.51
N LEU A 248 0.89 -2.93 -6.32
CA LEU A 248 0.38 -1.61 -5.97
C LEU A 248 1.49 -0.59 -5.70
N LEU A 249 1.21 0.66 -6.04
CA LEU A 249 1.77 1.83 -5.37
C LEU A 249 0.73 2.34 -4.37
N HIS A 250 1.19 2.98 -3.29
CA HIS A 250 0.29 3.55 -2.32
C HIS A 250 0.73 4.96 -1.91
N GLY A 251 -0.24 5.73 -1.46
CA GLY A 251 -0.07 7.10 -1.00
C GLY A 251 -1.14 7.48 0.02
N ARG A 252 -1.23 8.74 0.37
CA ARG A 252 -2.20 9.26 1.33
C ARG A 252 -2.64 10.67 0.94
N ARG A 253 -3.93 10.93 0.96
CA ARG A 253 -4.43 12.31 0.90
C ARG A 253 -4.11 13.06 2.18
N ALA A 254 -3.87 14.35 2.06
CA ALA A 254 -3.78 15.23 3.22
C ALA A 254 -5.07 15.16 4.08
N TYR A 255 -4.94 15.45 5.36
CA TYR A 255 -6.06 15.48 6.29
C TYR A 255 -5.94 16.64 7.28
N ALA A 256 -7.02 16.95 7.97
CA ALA A 256 -7.05 18.05 8.94
C ALA A 256 -6.01 17.82 10.05
N GLU A 257 -5.23 18.83 10.41
CA GLU A 257 -4.07 18.76 11.29
C GLU A 257 -4.37 18.14 12.66
N HIS A 258 -5.56 18.38 13.20
CA HIS A 258 -6.01 17.83 14.50
C HIS A 258 -6.90 16.59 14.37
N SER A 259 -6.86 15.91 13.22
CA SER A 259 -7.61 14.67 13.01
C SER A 259 -7.11 13.57 13.95
N PRO A 260 -8.01 12.78 14.53
CA PRO A 260 -7.65 11.63 15.38
C PRO A 260 -7.05 10.46 14.58
N ARG A 261 -6.82 10.64 13.27
CA ARG A 261 -6.34 9.57 12.38
C ARG A 261 -5.12 8.86 12.96
N ARG A 262 -5.29 7.57 13.24
CA ARG A 262 -4.21 6.70 13.70
C ARG A 262 -4.32 5.34 13.06
N LEU A 263 -3.28 4.95 12.31
CA LEU A 263 -3.14 3.63 11.72
C LEU A 263 -1.87 2.97 12.24
N ARG A 264 -1.92 1.66 12.42
CA ARG A 264 -0.72 0.84 12.57
C ARG A 264 -0.44 0.13 11.26
N ARG A 265 0.83 0.02 10.88
CA ARG A 265 1.27 -0.66 9.66
C ARG A 265 2.33 -1.71 9.98
N VAL A 266 2.20 -2.88 9.35
CA VAL A 266 3.19 -3.97 9.34
C VAL A 266 3.48 -4.35 7.90
N ASN A 267 4.74 -4.65 7.61
CA ASN A 267 5.21 -5.11 6.31
C ASN A 267 5.61 -6.58 6.39
N ILE A 268 5.13 -7.43 5.46
CA ILE A 268 5.36 -8.87 5.41
C ILE A 268 6.22 -9.23 4.19
N LEU A 269 7.29 -10.00 4.44
CA LEU A 269 8.23 -10.48 3.42
C LEU A 269 7.72 -11.72 2.71
#